data_59b6760570aea305802b4d50eb955715
#
_entry.id   59b6760570aea305802b4d50eb955715
#
_cell.length_a   1.000
_cell.length_b   1.000
_cell.length_c   1.000
_cell.angle_alpha   90.00
_cell.angle_beta   90.00
_cell.angle_gamma   90.00
#
_symmetry.space_group_name_H-M   'P 1'
#
loop_
_entity.id
_entity.type
_entity.pdbx_description
1 polymer ?
#
loop_
_entity_poly.entity_id
_entity_poly.type
_entity_poly.pdbx_seq_one_letter_code
_entity_poly.pdbx_strand_id
1 'polypeptide(L)'
;MLLTGEPINAKYAKEIGLINDYYPKSKLNKKVLEVAKVISSKSNASIRIGKKAFYKQLEMPLKQAYTYTSKMMTLNMMKQDAKEGISAFLGKRSPKWKNK
;
A
#
# COMPACT_ATOMS: atom_id res chain seq x y z
N MET A 1 8.86 21.33 -15.05
CA MET A 1 9.59 20.27 -14.34
C MET A 1 10.21 19.26 -15.31
N LEU A 2 9.52 18.21 -15.81
CA LEU A 2 10.17 17.21 -16.65
C LEU A 2 10.65 17.73 -18.01
N LEU A 3 9.88 18.60 -18.66
CA LEU A 3 10.25 19.18 -19.96
C LEU A 3 11.04 20.49 -19.84
N THR A 4 10.77 21.31 -18.83
CA THR A 4 11.40 22.63 -18.67
C THR A 4 12.66 22.60 -17.80
N GLY A 5 12.91 21.50 -17.06
CA GLY A 5 13.99 21.43 -16.09
C GLY A 5 13.84 22.29 -14.85
N GLU A 6 12.75 23.05 -14.72
CA GLU A 6 12.52 23.92 -13.58
C GLU A 6 12.27 23.14 -12.29
N PRO A 7 12.94 23.49 -11.17
CA PRO A 7 12.70 22.85 -9.89
C PRO A 7 11.33 23.25 -9.31
N ILE A 8 10.72 22.35 -8.57
CA ILE A 8 9.51 22.62 -7.80
C ILE A 8 9.81 22.42 -6.30
N ASN A 9 9.10 23.17 -5.45
CA ASN A 9 9.25 23.01 -4.01
C ASN A 9 8.46 21.80 -3.49
N ALA A 10 8.82 21.33 -2.30
CA ALA A 10 8.23 20.13 -1.70
C ALA A 10 6.72 20.29 -1.40
N LYS A 11 6.25 21.50 -1.08
CA LYS A 11 4.83 21.77 -0.85
C LYS A 11 4.03 21.52 -2.11
N TYR A 12 4.45 22.11 -3.23
CA TYR A 12 3.80 21.93 -4.52
C TYR A 12 3.89 20.47 -5.01
N ALA A 13 5.04 19.81 -4.81
CA ALA A 13 5.20 18.40 -5.13
C ALA A 13 4.20 17.49 -4.38
N LYS A 14 3.86 17.83 -3.14
CA LYS A 14 2.80 17.14 -2.37
C LYS A 14 1.40 17.46 -2.92
N GLU A 15 1.12 18.72 -3.20
CA GLU A 15 -0.18 19.18 -3.74
C GLU A 15 -0.56 18.47 -5.04
N ILE A 16 0.42 18.27 -5.93
CA ILE A 16 0.21 17.55 -7.21
C ILE A 16 0.35 16.03 -7.11
N GLY A 17 0.54 15.46 -5.91
CA GLY A 17 0.64 14.03 -5.69
C GLY A 17 1.95 13.38 -6.12
N LEU A 18 3.00 14.17 -6.43
CA LEU A 18 4.32 13.64 -6.80
C LEU A 18 5.03 12.97 -5.62
N ILE A 19 4.82 13.48 -4.41
CA ILE A 19 5.31 12.90 -3.16
C ILE A 19 4.17 12.77 -2.15
N ASN A 20 4.28 11.81 -1.23
CA ASN A 20 3.24 11.57 -0.21
C ASN A 20 3.23 12.64 0.86
N ASP A 21 4.42 13.09 1.30
CA ASP A 21 4.56 14.13 2.31
C ASP A 21 5.96 14.74 2.29
N TYR A 22 6.17 15.81 3.06
CA TYR A 22 7.47 16.44 3.24
C TYR A 22 7.67 16.87 4.69
N TYR A 23 8.93 16.85 5.14
CA TYR A 23 9.30 17.17 6.52
C TYR A 23 10.61 17.94 6.56
N PRO A 24 10.84 18.74 7.62
CA PRO A 24 12.18 19.30 7.86
C PRO A 24 13.24 18.20 7.91
N LYS A 25 14.45 18.49 7.43
CA LYS A 25 15.57 17.52 7.35
C LYS A 25 15.80 16.78 8.67
N SER A 26 15.71 17.49 9.81
CA SER A 26 15.87 16.91 11.15
C SER A 26 14.81 15.87 11.54
N LYS A 27 13.63 15.89 10.91
CA LYS A 27 12.51 14.99 11.22
C LYS A 27 12.27 13.93 10.14
N LEU A 28 12.86 14.09 8.94
CA LEU A 28 12.58 13.27 7.78
C LEU A 28 12.82 11.77 8.05
N ASN A 29 14.02 11.40 8.50
CA ASN A 29 14.36 10.00 8.76
C ASN A 29 13.42 9.34 9.78
N LYS A 30 13.10 10.06 10.86
CA LYS A 30 12.16 9.56 11.87
C LYS A 30 10.79 9.28 11.26
N LYS A 31 10.26 10.22 10.46
CA LYS A 31 8.95 10.08 9.81
C LYS A 31 8.91 8.96 8.77
N VAL A 32 9.95 8.83 7.97
CA VAL A 32 10.08 7.72 7.02
C VAL A 32 10.06 6.36 7.73
N LEU A 33 10.81 6.22 8.83
CA LEU A 33 10.83 4.99 9.62
C LEU A 33 9.48 4.70 10.31
N GLU A 34 8.77 5.73 10.76
CA GLU A 34 7.41 5.56 11.32
C GLU A 34 6.46 4.96 10.27
N VAL A 35 6.43 5.52 9.06
CA VAL A 35 5.60 4.99 7.94
C VAL A 35 6.03 3.58 7.55
N ALA A 36 7.34 3.34 7.41
CA ALA A 36 7.86 2.01 7.09
C ALA A 36 7.46 0.96 8.13
N LYS A 37 7.51 1.29 9.43
CA LYS A 37 7.04 0.41 10.52
C LYS A 37 5.54 0.10 10.41
N VAL A 38 4.71 1.09 10.08
CA VAL A 38 3.27 0.85 9.86
C VAL A 38 3.05 -0.12 8.72
N ILE A 39 3.75 0.06 7.59
CA ILE A 39 3.64 -0.84 6.44
C ILE A 39 4.13 -2.25 6.81
N SER A 40 5.29 -2.37 7.44
CA SER A 40 5.89 -3.65 7.81
C SER A 40 5.10 -4.41 8.89
N SER A 41 4.23 -3.72 9.62
CA SER A 41 3.33 -4.36 10.60
C SER A 41 2.12 -5.07 9.97
N LYS A 42 1.95 -5.00 8.66
CA LYS A 42 0.85 -5.64 7.93
C LYS A 42 1.31 -6.96 7.30
N SER A 43 0.35 -7.82 6.92
CA SER A 43 0.67 -9.05 6.18
C SER A 43 1.41 -8.72 4.87
N ASN A 44 2.65 -9.18 4.75
CA ASN A 44 3.44 -9.03 3.54
C ASN A 44 2.80 -9.77 2.35
N ALA A 45 2.20 -10.94 2.61
CA ALA A 45 1.47 -11.69 1.59
C ALA A 45 0.34 -10.86 0.97
N SER A 46 -0.50 -10.23 1.81
CA SER A 46 -1.60 -9.38 1.35
C SER A 46 -1.12 -8.12 0.64
N ILE A 47 -0.09 -7.45 1.16
CA ILE A 47 0.51 -6.26 0.51
C ILE A 47 1.04 -6.61 -0.89
N ARG A 48 1.76 -7.73 -1.03
CA ARG A 48 2.31 -8.16 -2.33
C ARG A 48 1.22 -8.47 -3.35
N ILE A 49 0.18 -9.19 -2.94
CA ILE A 49 -0.97 -9.49 -3.81
C ILE A 49 -1.68 -8.20 -4.23
N GLY A 50 -2.00 -7.33 -3.26
CA GLY A 50 -2.69 -6.08 -3.52
C GLY A 50 -1.90 -5.14 -4.41
N LYS A 51 -0.59 -4.95 -4.16
CA LYS A 51 0.27 -4.10 -4.98
C LYS A 51 0.38 -4.62 -6.42
N LYS A 52 0.59 -5.93 -6.60
CA LYS A 52 0.62 -6.54 -7.94
C LYS A 52 -0.73 -6.38 -8.67
N ALA A 53 -1.83 -6.59 -7.97
CA ALA A 53 -3.17 -6.45 -8.54
C ALA A 53 -3.46 -5.00 -8.94
N PHE A 54 -3.07 -4.03 -8.10
CA PHE A 54 -3.24 -2.60 -8.38
C PHE A 54 -2.58 -2.19 -9.69
N TYR A 55 -1.29 -2.47 -9.86
CA TYR A 55 -0.59 -2.09 -11.09
C TYR A 55 -1.11 -2.83 -12.33
N LYS A 56 -1.47 -4.10 -12.19
CA LYS A 56 -1.97 -4.87 -13.33
C LYS A 56 -3.34 -4.40 -13.82
N GLN A 57 -4.22 -3.99 -12.92
CA GLN A 57 -5.57 -3.57 -13.29
C GLN A 57 -5.64 -2.17 -13.92
N LEU A 58 -4.62 -1.32 -13.74
CA LEU A 58 -4.60 0.04 -14.28
C LEU A 58 -4.74 0.08 -15.81
N GLU A 59 -4.21 -0.92 -16.49
CA GLU A 59 -4.25 -1.05 -17.97
C GLU A 59 -5.46 -1.83 -18.49
N MET A 60 -6.41 -2.19 -17.62
CA MET A 60 -7.56 -3.01 -18.01
C MET A 60 -8.82 -2.17 -18.20
N PRO A 61 -9.67 -2.49 -19.19
CA PRO A 61 -11.03 -1.98 -19.23
C PRO A 61 -11.78 -2.33 -17.93
N LEU A 62 -12.70 -1.46 -17.52
CA LEU A 62 -13.37 -1.54 -16.21
C LEU A 62 -13.91 -2.95 -15.88
N LYS A 63 -14.65 -3.56 -16.82
CA LYS A 63 -15.21 -4.92 -16.64
C LYS A 63 -14.13 -5.97 -16.36
N GLN A 64 -13.03 -5.91 -17.09
CA GLN A 64 -11.90 -6.83 -16.91
C GLN A 64 -11.18 -6.58 -15.59
N ALA A 65 -11.01 -5.31 -15.21
CA ALA A 65 -10.43 -4.93 -13.93
C ALA A 65 -11.23 -5.50 -12.76
N TYR A 66 -12.56 -5.40 -12.77
CA TYR A 66 -13.42 -5.99 -11.74
C TYR A 66 -13.28 -7.52 -11.68
N THR A 67 -13.34 -8.19 -12.84
CA THR A 67 -13.18 -9.66 -12.89
C THR A 67 -11.83 -10.10 -12.34
N TYR A 68 -10.76 -9.39 -12.72
CA TYR A 68 -9.40 -9.69 -12.25
C TYR A 68 -9.23 -9.43 -10.76
N THR A 69 -9.65 -8.27 -10.28
CA THR A 69 -9.49 -7.89 -8.86
C THR A 69 -10.34 -8.75 -7.92
N SER A 70 -11.56 -9.15 -8.34
CA SER A 70 -12.39 -10.12 -7.60
C SER A 70 -11.69 -11.46 -7.44
N LYS A 71 -11.04 -11.97 -8.49
CA LYS A 71 -10.23 -13.20 -8.43
C LYS A 71 -9.04 -13.04 -7.47
N MET A 72 -8.35 -11.89 -7.52
CA MET A 72 -7.22 -11.62 -6.61
C MET A 72 -7.68 -11.50 -5.17
N MET A 73 -8.84 -10.88 -4.91
CA MET A 73 -9.44 -10.82 -3.58
C MET A 73 -9.78 -12.22 -3.05
N THR A 74 -10.42 -13.07 -3.85
CA THR A 74 -10.71 -14.46 -3.48
C THR A 74 -9.43 -15.22 -3.10
N LEU A 75 -8.39 -15.12 -3.93
CA LEU A 75 -7.09 -15.75 -3.63
C LEU A 75 -6.46 -15.23 -2.33
N ASN A 76 -6.58 -13.92 -2.07
CA ASN A 76 -6.10 -13.34 -0.82
C ASN A 76 -6.89 -13.84 0.39
N MET A 77 -8.22 -13.94 0.28
CA MET A 77 -9.09 -14.43 1.37
C MET A 77 -8.84 -15.90 1.73
N MET A 78 -8.31 -16.70 0.82
CA MET A 78 -7.90 -18.07 1.09
C MET A 78 -6.59 -18.20 1.87
N LYS A 79 -5.81 -17.12 1.98
CA LYS A 79 -4.55 -17.10 2.71
C LYS A 79 -4.73 -17.22 4.22
N GLN A 80 -3.75 -17.80 4.91
CA GLN A 80 -3.76 -17.92 6.37
C GLN A 80 -3.80 -16.55 7.06
N ASP A 81 -3.08 -15.59 6.50
CA ASP A 81 -3.04 -14.22 7.04
C ASP A 81 -4.40 -13.51 6.93
N ALA A 82 -5.21 -13.79 5.91
CA ALA A 82 -6.56 -13.25 5.82
C ALA A 82 -7.46 -13.79 6.95
N LYS A 83 -7.40 -15.09 7.21
CA LYS A 83 -8.12 -15.73 8.34
C LYS A 83 -7.65 -15.18 9.68
N GLU A 84 -6.33 -15.04 9.86
CA GLU A 84 -5.74 -14.44 11.06
C GLU A 84 -6.20 -12.99 11.25
N GLY A 85 -6.19 -12.19 10.17
CA GLY A 85 -6.63 -10.79 10.21
C GLY A 85 -8.08 -10.66 10.65
N ILE A 86 -8.99 -11.47 10.11
CA ILE A 86 -10.40 -11.50 10.50
C ILE A 86 -10.56 -11.94 11.96
N SER A 87 -9.89 -13.04 12.35
CA SER A 87 -9.93 -13.54 13.72
C SER A 87 -9.40 -12.51 14.73
N ALA A 88 -8.28 -11.86 14.40
CA ALA A 88 -7.70 -10.82 15.25
C ALA A 88 -8.61 -9.62 15.39
N PHE A 89 -9.26 -9.19 14.29
CA PHE A 89 -10.22 -8.09 14.30
C PHE A 89 -11.44 -8.39 15.18
N LEU A 90 -12.06 -9.55 15.01
CA LEU A 90 -13.19 -9.99 15.83
C LEU A 90 -12.81 -10.14 17.30
N GLY A 91 -11.61 -10.67 17.58
CA GLY A 91 -11.07 -10.84 18.93
C GLY A 91 -10.46 -9.58 19.54
N LYS A 92 -10.51 -8.43 18.85
CA LYS A 92 -9.92 -7.13 19.28
C LYS A 92 -8.46 -7.26 19.76
N ARG A 93 -7.68 -8.08 19.08
CA ARG A 93 -6.26 -8.33 19.37
C ARG A 93 -5.37 -8.00 18.16
N SER A 94 -4.09 -7.84 18.40
CA SER A 94 -3.12 -7.70 17.30
C SER A 94 -2.96 -8.99 16.51
N PRO A 95 -2.92 -8.94 15.17
CA PRO A 95 -2.72 -10.11 14.34
C PRO A 95 -1.27 -10.61 14.40
N LYS A 96 -1.09 -11.93 14.20
CA LYS A 96 0.22 -12.58 14.11
C LYS A 96 0.41 -13.12 12.69
N TRP A 97 1.01 -12.31 11.82
CA TRP A 97 1.19 -12.64 10.42
C TRP A 97 2.18 -13.78 10.20
N LYS A 98 1.82 -14.73 9.34
CA LYS A 98 2.69 -15.84 8.90
C LYS A 98 3.22 -15.63 7.48
N ASN A 99 2.70 -14.60 6.77
CA ASN A 99 3.05 -14.27 5.39
C ASN A 99 2.73 -15.39 4.37
N LYS A 100 1.65 -16.14 4.62
CA LYS A 100 1.21 -17.30 3.83
C LYS A 100 -0.26 -17.18 3.41
#